data_25f6dc405a6d20f5abc8ec297faa7483
#
_entry.id   25f6dc405a6d20f5abc8ec297faa7483
#
_cell.length_a   1.000
_cell.length_b   1.000
_cell.length_c   1.000
_cell.angle_alpha   90.00
_cell.angle_beta   90.00
_cell.angle_gamma   90.00
#
_symmetry.space_group_name_H-M   'P 1'
#
loop_
_entity.id
_entity.type
_entity.pdbx_description
1 polymer ?
#
loop_
_entity_poly.entity_id
_entity_poly.type
_entity_poly.pdbx_seq_one_letter_code
_entity_poly.pdbx_strand_id
1 'polypeptide(L)'
;MPPAGFEPAHPPPEGGALSPELRGQLIDQVISPMCASRTHMAELVIMSQSLNLAYFGTGCFWGAERRFWKMAGTTNTAVGYMGGLRENPTYEQVCSGATGHAEVVMVEFDSSRITYLDLLREFWTMHDPTTLNRQGGDIGTQYRSAIFYTSDEQKEIALQSLSAYQEVLTKNGFSKITTEILPAPQFWFAEEYHQRYLEKNPNGYDCHSTTGIAYPETAHEKI
;
A
#
# COMPACT_ATOMS: atom_id res chain seq x y z
N MET A 1 -11.30 24.67 13.46
CA MET A 1 -10.49 23.79 12.58
C MET A 1 -9.13 23.63 13.22
N PRO A 2 -8.66 22.43 13.57
CA PRO A 2 -7.30 22.26 14.01
C PRO A 2 -6.35 22.50 12.83
N PRO A 3 -5.14 23.02 13.05
CA PRO A 3 -4.16 23.24 12.01
C PRO A 3 -3.70 21.90 11.43
N ALA A 4 -3.42 21.88 10.13
CA ALA A 4 -2.87 20.74 9.41
C ALA A 4 -1.62 20.20 10.13
N GLY A 5 -1.60 18.87 10.38
CA GLY A 5 -0.47 18.20 11.01
C GLY A 5 -0.74 17.62 12.40
N PHE A 6 -1.98 17.59 12.87
CA PHE A 6 -2.31 16.95 14.15
C PHE A 6 -2.83 15.52 13.95
N GLU A 7 -1.93 14.59 13.73
CA GLU A 7 -2.16 13.23 14.22
C GLU A 7 -2.02 13.26 15.75
N PRO A 8 -2.95 12.64 16.51
CA PRO A 8 -2.85 12.66 17.95
C PRO A 8 -1.56 11.96 18.38
N ALA A 9 -0.67 12.69 19.04
CA ALA A 9 0.51 12.13 19.68
C ALA A 9 0.06 11.19 20.80
N HIS A 10 0.05 9.90 20.52
CA HIS A 10 0.03 8.90 21.57
C HIS A 10 1.47 8.69 22.05
N PRO A 11 1.71 8.73 23.37
CA PRO A 11 3.02 8.33 23.88
C PRO A 11 3.27 6.87 23.46
N PRO A 12 4.49 6.51 23.07
CA PRO A 12 4.81 5.14 22.72
C PRO A 12 4.52 4.23 23.93
N PRO A 13 3.91 3.05 23.72
CA PRO A 13 3.88 2.04 24.75
C PRO A 13 5.33 1.65 25.06
N GLU A 14 5.72 1.72 26.33
CA GLU A 14 7.00 1.20 26.80
C GLU A 14 7.05 -0.31 26.51
N GLY A 15 7.99 -0.73 25.69
CA GLY A 15 8.39 -2.13 25.59
C GLY A 15 8.02 -2.84 24.29
N GLY A 16 9.03 -3.21 23.52
CA GLY A 16 8.98 -4.34 22.64
C GLY A 16 9.16 -4.07 21.16
N ALA A 17 10.27 -3.45 20.79
CA ALA A 17 10.81 -3.72 19.44
C ALA A 17 11.15 -5.21 19.38
N LEU A 18 10.46 -5.95 18.51
CA LEU A 18 10.86 -7.32 18.19
C LEU A 18 12.35 -7.31 17.82
N SER A 19 13.15 -8.12 18.55
CA SER A 19 14.58 -8.22 18.30
C SER A 19 14.85 -8.62 16.85
N PRO A 20 15.98 -8.21 16.27
CA PRO A 20 16.37 -8.62 14.91
C PRO A 20 16.37 -10.14 14.69
N GLU A 21 16.52 -10.93 15.77
CA GLU A 21 16.50 -12.40 15.77
C GLU A 21 15.10 -12.97 15.45
N LEU A 22 14.01 -12.34 15.89
CA LEU A 22 12.65 -12.79 15.55
C LEU A 22 12.27 -12.43 14.10
N ARG A 23 12.91 -11.42 13.50
CA ARG A 23 12.75 -11.09 12.08
C ARG A 23 13.42 -12.11 11.15
N GLY A 24 14.52 -12.72 11.60
CA GLY A 24 15.22 -13.79 10.86
C GLY A 24 14.51 -15.15 10.96
N GLN A 25 13.84 -15.45 12.07
CA GLN A 25 13.24 -16.76 12.31
C GLN A 25 12.00 -17.06 11.46
N LEU A 26 11.30 -16.03 10.95
CA LEU A 26 10.18 -16.24 10.03
C LEU A 26 10.62 -16.60 8.60
N ILE A 27 11.87 -16.29 8.23
CA ILE A 27 12.43 -16.64 6.91
C ILE A 27 13.15 -17.98 6.97
N ASP A 28 13.75 -18.36 8.12
CA ASP A 28 14.55 -19.59 8.24
C ASP A 28 13.79 -20.87 8.62
N GLN A 29 12.48 -20.78 8.94
CA GLN A 29 11.70 -22.00 9.27
C GLN A 29 11.16 -22.74 8.04
N VAL A 30 11.50 -22.39 6.83
CA VAL A 30 10.95 -23.03 5.62
C VAL A 30 11.94 -23.95 4.89
N ILE A 31 13.16 -24.13 5.33
CA ILE A 31 14.04 -25.12 4.64
C ILE A 31 14.85 -25.95 5.62
N SER A 32 14.28 -27.05 6.09
CA SER A 32 15.08 -28.26 6.41
C SER A 32 14.88 -29.25 5.27
N PRO A 33 15.90 -29.54 4.47
CA PRO A 33 15.76 -30.39 3.28
C PRO A 33 16.00 -31.87 3.68
N MET A 34 15.03 -32.52 4.32
CA MET A 34 14.99 -33.99 4.34
C MET A 34 13.54 -34.47 4.38
N CYS A 35 13.16 -35.10 3.26
CA CYS A 35 12.00 -35.96 3.11
C CYS A 35 10.64 -35.33 2.86
N ALA A 36 10.55 -34.30 1.99
CA ALA A 36 9.28 -33.97 1.37
C ALA A 36 9.10 -34.75 0.07
N SER A 37 8.00 -35.50 -0.06
CA SER A 37 7.67 -36.20 -1.31
C SER A 37 7.54 -35.19 -2.45
N ARG A 38 7.77 -35.59 -3.72
CA ARG A 38 7.66 -34.75 -4.91
C ARG A 38 6.28 -34.03 -4.99
N THR A 39 5.25 -34.67 -4.47
CA THR A 39 3.88 -34.10 -4.37
C THR A 39 3.83 -32.92 -3.39
N HIS A 40 4.46 -33.02 -2.23
CA HIS A 40 4.45 -31.95 -1.22
C HIS A 40 5.25 -30.72 -1.65
N MET A 41 6.35 -30.94 -2.39
CA MET A 41 7.12 -29.83 -2.99
C MET A 41 6.35 -29.13 -4.11
N ALA A 42 5.56 -29.88 -4.91
CA ALA A 42 4.71 -29.31 -5.94
C ALA A 42 3.56 -28.48 -5.33
N GLU A 43 2.95 -28.94 -4.25
CA GLU A 43 1.92 -28.19 -3.51
C GLU A 43 2.48 -26.93 -2.85
N LEU A 44 3.67 -26.96 -2.25
CA LEU A 44 4.37 -25.80 -1.72
C LEU A 44 4.73 -24.78 -2.81
N VAL A 45 5.16 -25.23 -3.98
CA VAL A 45 5.46 -24.37 -5.14
C VAL A 45 4.17 -23.78 -5.71
N ILE A 46 3.07 -24.55 -5.77
CA ILE A 46 1.77 -24.06 -6.23
C ILE A 46 1.18 -23.02 -5.24
N MET A 47 1.30 -23.27 -3.94
CA MET A 47 0.86 -22.28 -2.92
C MET A 47 1.72 -21.02 -2.93
N SER A 48 3.02 -21.12 -3.22
CA SER A 48 3.94 -19.98 -3.36
C SER A 48 3.66 -19.12 -4.62
N GLN A 49 2.99 -19.68 -5.64
CA GLN A 49 2.68 -18.98 -6.89
C GLN A 49 1.34 -18.23 -6.88
N SER A 50 0.52 -18.41 -5.84
CA SER A 50 -0.79 -17.76 -5.75
C SER A 50 -0.78 -16.43 -4.96
N LEU A 51 0.26 -16.16 -4.19
CA LEU A 51 0.37 -14.94 -3.40
C LEU A 51 1.24 -13.91 -4.09
N ASN A 52 0.69 -12.72 -4.29
CA ASN A 52 1.37 -11.60 -4.91
C ASN A 52 1.43 -10.42 -3.94
N LEU A 53 2.43 -9.56 -4.13
CA LEU A 53 2.59 -8.32 -3.38
C LEU A 53 2.28 -7.10 -4.26
N ALA A 54 1.59 -6.14 -3.68
CA ALA A 54 1.35 -4.83 -4.27
C ALA A 54 1.61 -3.74 -3.23
N TYR A 55 2.06 -2.56 -3.65
CA TYR A 55 2.42 -1.45 -2.77
C TYR A 55 1.77 -0.16 -3.25
N PHE A 56 1.02 0.50 -2.35
CA PHE A 56 0.20 1.66 -2.68
C PHE A 56 0.36 2.79 -1.67
N GLY A 57 0.69 3.99 -2.14
CA GLY A 57 0.64 5.24 -1.40
C GLY A 57 -0.59 6.03 -1.80
N THR A 58 -1.48 6.34 -0.86
CA THR A 58 -2.74 7.06 -1.12
C THR A 58 -3.00 8.19 -0.11
N GLY A 59 -1.97 8.71 0.52
CA GLY A 59 -2.04 9.59 1.69
C GLY A 59 -1.83 8.80 2.97
N CYS A 60 -2.51 9.20 4.06
CA CYS A 60 -2.44 8.50 5.33
C CYS A 60 -2.75 7.00 5.16
N PHE A 61 -1.81 6.14 5.57
CA PHE A 61 -1.89 4.69 5.35
C PHE A 61 -2.93 3.98 6.22
N TRP A 62 -3.45 4.58 7.30
CA TRP A 62 -4.42 3.93 8.18
C TRP A 62 -5.75 3.61 7.49
N GLY A 63 -6.32 4.60 6.82
CA GLY A 63 -7.56 4.42 6.08
C GLY A 63 -7.36 3.57 4.83
N ALA A 64 -6.23 3.73 4.14
CA ALA A 64 -5.86 2.91 3.00
C ALA A 64 -5.74 1.42 3.37
N GLU A 65 -5.01 1.10 4.44
CA GLU A 65 -4.88 -0.27 4.94
C GLU A 65 -6.26 -0.87 5.23
N ARG A 66 -7.15 -0.11 5.89
CA ARG A 66 -8.52 -0.56 6.20
C ARG A 66 -9.31 -0.92 4.96
N ARG A 67 -9.15 -0.21 3.85
CA ARG A 67 -9.85 -0.50 2.61
C ARG A 67 -9.32 -1.78 1.96
N PHE A 68 -8.01 -1.94 1.88
CA PHE A 68 -7.40 -3.13 1.28
C PHE A 68 -7.66 -4.41 2.08
N TRP A 69 -7.55 -4.41 3.42
CA TRP A 69 -7.78 -5.65 4.18
C TRP A 69 -9.23 -6.16 4.12
N LYS A 70 -10.19 -5.30 3.74
CA LYS A 70 -11.59 -5.70 3.57
C LYS A 70 -11.88 -6.32 2.22
N MET A 71 -10.97 -6.24 1.26
CA MET A 71 -11.18 -6.81 -0.07
C MET A 71 -11.05 -8.33 -0.02
N ALA A 72 -12.06 -9.03 -0.56
CA ALA A 72 -12.03 -10.49 -0.64
C ALA A 72 -10.91 -10.95 -1.57
N GLY A 73 -9.97 -11.74 -1.05
CA GLY A 73 -8.75 -12.15 -1.76
C GLY A 73 -7.48 -11.51 -1.24
N THR A 74 -7.57 -10.41 -0.47
CA THR A 74 -6.43 -9.91 0.31
C THR A 74 -6.18 -10.87 1.46
N THR A 75 -4.95 -11.38 1.57
CA THR A 75 -4.53 -12.34 2.59
C THR A 75 -3.84 -11.67 3.76
N ASN A 76 -3.09 -10.59 3.49
CA ASN A 76 -2.40 -9.81 4.51
C ASN A 76 -2.21 -8.36 4.06
N THR A 77 -2.07 -7.45 5.03
CA THR A 77 -1.67 -6.06 4.81
C THR A 77 -0.65 -5.63 5.85
N ALA A 78 0.20 -4.69 5.48
CA ALA A 78 1.06 -3.99 6.42
C ALA A 78 1.26 -2.55 5.96
N VAL A 79 1.52 -1.65 6.90
CA VAL A 79 1.85 -0.26 6.60
C VAL A 79 3.32 0.03 6.80
N GLY A 80 3.86 0.96 6.02
CA GLY A 80 5.29 1.28 6.06
C GLY A 80 5.66 2.46 5.18
N TYR A 81 6.95 2.56 4.92
CA TYR A 81 7.56 3.67 4.22
C TYR A 81 8.35 3.17 3.02
N MET A 82 8.17 3.83 1.85
CA MET A 82 8.82 3.41 0.61
C MET A 82 9.14 4.62 -0.29
N GLY A 83 10.13 4.46 -1.18
CA GLY A 83 10.46 5.44 -2.21
C GLY A 83 11.37 6.58 -1.79
N GLY A 84 11.80 6.63 -0.53
CA GLY A 84 12.77 7.59 -0.02
C GLY A 84 14.20 7.04 0.01
N LEU A 85 15.14 7.88 0.49
CA LEU A 85 16.57 7.56 0.50
C LEU A 85 17.06 7.08 1.88
N ARG A 86 16.31 7.34 2.95
CA ARG A 86 16.73 6.99 4.30
C ARG A 86 16.40 5.53 4.60
N GLU A 87 17.42 4.77 5.01
CA GLU A 87 17.22 3.41 5.50
C GLU A 87 16.58 3.40 6.90
N ASN A 88 15.67 2.47 7.12
CA ASN A 88 14.98 2.23 8.38
C ASN A 88 14.50 3.54 9.07
N PRO A 89 13.67 4.36 8.37
CA PRO A 89 13.21 5.63 8.90
C PRO A 89 12.22 5.42 10.05
N THR A 90 12.18 6.37 10.99
CA THR A 90 11.08 6.46 11.97
C THR A 90 9.95 7.32 11.43
N TYR A 91 8.77 7.19 12.04
CA TYR A 91 7.59 7.99 11.70
C TYR A 91 7.89 9.50 11.74
N GLU A 92 8.52 9.99 12.82
CA GLU A 92 8.85 11.42 12.96
C GLU A 92 9.79 11.89 11.85
N GLN A 93 10.71 11.03 11.43
CA GLN A 93 11.62 11.36 10.32
C GLN A 93 10.87 11.44 8.99
N VAL A 94 9.92 10.55 8.74
CA VAL A 94 9.07 10.59 7.54
C VAL A 94 8.19 11.84 7.56
N CYS A 95 7.55 12.14 8.69
CA CYS A 95 6.71 13.33 8.87
C CYS A 95 7.47 14.64 8.71
N SER A 96 8.78 14.67 8.95
CA SER A 96 9.61 15.85 8.67
C SER A 96 9.73 16.18 7.18
N GLY A 97 9.33 15.27 6.28
CA GLY A 97 9.48 15.40 4.83
C GLY A 97 10.92 15.21 4.31
N ALA A 98 11.92 15.08 5.20
CA ALA A 98 13.32 15.03 4.81
C ALA A 98 13.79 13.65 4.29
N THR A 99 13.01 12.60 4.50
CA THR A 99 13.38 11.23 4.09
C THR A 99 13.06 10.93 2.63
N GLY A 100 12.09 11.65 2.04
CA GLY A 100 11.56 11.38 0.71
C GLY A 100 10.65 10.14 0.62
N HIS A 101 10.38 9.46 1.74
CA HIS A 101 9.46 8.33 1.74
C HIS A 101 8.00 8.75 1.59
N ALA A 102 7.21 7.88 0.95
CA ALA A 102 5.76 7.90 1.05
C ALA A 102 5.29 6.95 2.15
N GLU A 103 4.15 7.25 2.77
CA GLU A 103 3.35 6.29 3.51
C GLU A 103 2.73 5.30 2.52
N VAL A 104 2.94 4.01 2.76
CA VAL A 104 2.60 2.96 1.79
C VAL A 104 1.94 1.80 2.50
N VAL A 105 0.90 1.26 1.88
CA VAL A 105 0.31 -0.04 2.25
C VAL A 105 0.91 -1.12 1.38
N MET A 106 1.48 -2.14 2.00
CA MET A 106 1.78 -3.42 1.39
C MET A 106 0.52 -4.29 1.42
N VAL A 107 0.15 -4.85 0.28
CA VAL A 107 -1.01 -5.74 0.14
C VAL A 107 -0.51 -7.08 -0.39
N GLU A 108 -0.71 -8.13 0.39
CA GLU A 108 -0.53 -9.50 -0.04
C GLU A 108 -1.89 -10.06 -0.48
N PHE A 109 -1.96 -10.65 -1.67
CA PHE A 109 -3.22 -11.09 -2.23
C PHE A 109 -3.10 -12.41 -3.00
N ASP A 110 -4.18 -13.17 -2.98
CA ASP A 110 -4.36 -14.41 -3.74
C ASP A 110 -4.87 -14.10 -5.14
N SER A 111 -4.00 -14.20 -6.15
CA SER A 111 -4.33 -13.89 -7.55
C SER A 111 -5.38 -14.81 -8.16
N SER A 112 -5.71 -15.94 -7.52
CA SER A 112 -6.83 -16.78 -7.92
C SER A 112 -8.20 -16.24 -7.49
N ARG A 113 -8.22 -15.26 -6.57
CA ARG A 113 -9.44 -14.69 -5.96
C ARG A 113 -9.64 -13.23 -6.27
N ILE A 114 -8.59 -12.47 -6.47
CA ILE A 114 -8.63 -11.03 -6.76
C ILE A 114 -7.49 -10.68 -7.71
N THR A 115 -7.76 -9.87 -8.72
CA THR A 115 -6.74 -9.44 -9.67
C THR A 115 -6.00 -8.19 -9.18
N TYR A 116 -4.80 -7.95 -9.71
CA TYR A 116 -4.08 -6.70 -9.46
C TYR A 116 -4.87 -5.47 -9.95
N LEU A 117 -5.62 -5.63 -11.04
CA LEU A 117 -6.50 -4.57 -11.54
C LEU A 117 -7.63 -4.23 -10.56
N ASP A 118 -8.17 -5.21 -9.82
CA ASP A 118 -9.19 -4.94 -8.80
C ASP A 118 -8.61 -4.13 -7.64
N LEU A 119 -7.35 -4.40 -7.23
CA LEU A 119 -6.64 -3.57 -6.26
C LEU A 119 -6.42 -2.14 -6.78
N LEU A 120 -6.07 -2.00 -8.06
CA LEU A 120 -5.92 -0.68 -8.69
C LEU A 120 -7.24 0.09 -8.79
N ARG A 121 -8.36 -0.56 -9.02
CA ARG A 121 -9.69 0.07 -8.99
C ARG A 121 -10.00 0.67 -7.64
N GLU A 122 -9.72 -0.08 -6.58
CA GLU A 122 -9.84 0.43 -5.21
C GLU A 122 -8.87 1.58 -4.98
N PHE A 123 -7.60 1.44 -5.37
CA PHE A 123 -6.57 2.49 -5.29
C PHE A 123 -7.05 3.80 -5.94
N TRP A 124 -7.52 3.77 -7.20
CA TRP A 124 -7.93 4.96 -7.94
C TRP A 124 -9.15 5.66 -7.33
N THR A 125 -10.04 4.92 -6.70
CA THR A 125 -11.32 5.47 -6.19
C THR A 125 -11.27 5.85 -4.71
N MET A 126 -10.30 5.33 -3.94
CA MET A 126 -10.22 5.59 -2.51
C MET A 126 -9.61 6.95 -2.16
N HIS A 127 -8.91 7.61 -3.07
CA HIS A 127 -8.23 8.89 -2.83
C HIS A 127 -8.37 9.84 -4.02
N ASP A 128 -7.86 11.06 -3.92
CA ASP A 128 -7.76 11.99 -5.05
C ASP A 128 -6.35 11.91 -5.67
N PRO A 129 -6.15 11.19 -6.80
CA PRO A 129 -4.85 11.04 -7.42
C PRO A 129 -4.37 12.28 -8.18
N THR A 130 -5.16 13.37 -8.23
CA THR A 130 -4.82 14.60 -8.96
C THR A 130 -4.10 15.62 -8.07
N THR A 131 -4.00 15.39 -6.77
CA THR A 131 -3.35 16.30 -5.81
C THR A 131 -1.90 15.91 -5.59
N LEU A 132 -0.98 16.84 -5.89
CA LEU A 132 0.46 16.61 -5.73
C LEU A 132 0.85 16.74 -4.24
N ASN A 133 1.53 15.71 -3.70
CA ASN A 133 2.05 15.69 -2.32
C ASN A 133 0.99 16.08 -1.27
N ARG A 134 -0.23 15.63 -1.46
CA ARG A 134 -1.35 16.00 -0.59
C ARG A 134 -2.51 15.03 -0.73
N GLN A 135 -3.20 14.74 0.40
CA GLN A 135 -4.53 14.13 0.39
C GLN A 135 -5.42 14.84 1.41
N GLY A 136 -6.50 15.48 0.93
CA GLY A 136 -7.39 16.25 1.79
C GLY A 136 -6.66 17.32 2.61
N GLY A 137 -6.70 17.18 3.93
CA GLY A 137 -6.01 18.07 4.88
C GLY A 137 -4.52 17.74 5.07
N ASP A 138 -4.08 16.53 4.70
CA ASP A 138 -2.71 16.07 4.91
C ASP A 138 -1.81 16.56 3.78
N ILE A 139 -0.80 17.36 4.13
CA ILE A 139 0.12 18.01 3.20
C ILE A 139 1.54 17.56 3.50
N GLY A 140 2.22 17.04 2.49
CA GLY A 140 3.61 16.58 2.57
C GLY A 140 3.91 15.51 1.54
N THR A 141 5.20 15.32 1.22
CA THR A 141 5.65 14.30 0.26
C THR A 141 5.31 12.87 0.70
N GLN A 142 5.18 12.64 2.02
CA GLN A 142 4.77 11.35 2.58
C GLN A 142 3.33 10.96 2.20
N TYR A 143 2.47 11.92 1.88
CA TYR A 143 1.07 11.69 1.51
C TYR A 143 0.83 11.69 -0.01
N ARG A 144 1.91 11.57 -0.81
CA ARG A 144 1.78 11.52 -2.27
C ARG A 144 1.11 10.24 -2.75
N SER A 145 0.41 10.34 -3.85
CA SER A 145 -0.12 9.19 -4.57
C SER A 145 1.02 8.44 -5.28
N ALA A 146 1.14 7.14 -5.02
CA ALA A 146 2.20 6.32 -5.59
C ALA A 146 1.81 4.85 -5.75
N ILE A 147 2.30 4.21 -6.80
CA ILE A 147 2.25 2.77 -7.04
C ILE A 147 3.69 2.29 -7.20
N PHE A 148 4.09 1.29 -6.39
CA PHE A 148 5.40 0.67 -6.51
C PHE A 148 5.22 -0.76 -7.02
N TYR A 149 5.52 -0.98 -8.31
CA TYR A 149 5.32 -2.27 -8.97
C TYR A 149 6.45 -3.26 -8.70
N THR A 150 6.09 -4.54 -8.60
CA THR A 150 7.03 -5.64 -8.33
C THR A 150 7.40 -6.43 -9.59
N SER A 151 6.70 -6.20 -10.72
CA SER A 151 6.94 -6.87 -11.99
C SER A 151 6.59 -5.96 -13.17
N ASP A 152 7.11 -6.28 -14.35
CA ASP A 152 6.75 -5.57 -15.58
C ASP A 152 5.25 -5.70 -15.92
N GLU A 153 4.63 -6.82 -15.58
CA GLU A 153 3.19 -7.03 -15.74
C GLU A 153 2.40 -6.05 -14.87
N GLN A 154 2.75 -5.91 -13.58
CA GLN A 154 2.13 -4.91 -12.70
C GLN A 154 2.31 -3.48 -13.23
N LYS A 155 3.51 -3.16 -13.74
CA LYS A 155 3.78 -1.87 -14.36
C LYS A 155 2.84 -1.57 -15.52
N GLU A 156 2.70 -2.53 -16.44
CA GLU A 156 1.86 -2.37 -17.61
C GLU A 156 0.40 -2.17 -17.25
N ILE A 157 -0.13 -3.01 -16.35
CA ILE A 157 -1.51 -2.91 -15.84
C ILE A 157 -1.72 -1.55 -15.14
N ALA A 158 -0.75 -1.09 -14.32
CA ALA A 158 -0.83 0.19 -13.63
C ALA A 158 -0.89 1.38 -14.61
N LEU A 159 -0.05 1.37 -15.66
CA LEU A 159 -0.04 2.43 -16.69
C LEU A 159 -1.34 2.46 -17.51
N GLN A 160 -1.87 1.30 -17.87
CA GLN A 160 -3.14 1.19 -18.58
C GLN A 160 -4.30 1.67 -17.71
N SER A 161 -4.31 1.27 -16.44
CA SER A 161 -5.34 1.68 -15.48
C SER A 161 -5.31 3.20 -15.22
N LEU A 162 -4.11 3.80 -15.14
CA LEU A 162 -3.94 5.25 -15.06
C LEU A 162 -4.55 5.95 -16.27
N SER A 163 -4.24 5.48 -17.48
CA SER A 163 -4.76 6.07 -18.70
C SER A 163 -6.29 6.04 -18.74
N ALA A 164 -6.88 4.89 -18.41
CA ALA A 164 -8.33 4.72 -18.37
C ALA A 164 -9.00 5.66 -17.35
N TYR A 165 -8.42 5.77 -16.14
CA TYR A 165 -9.01 6.63 -15.10
C TYR A 165 -8.79 8.11 -15.40
N GLN A 166 -7.63 8.49 -15.99
CA GLN A 166 -7.37 9.86 -16.44
C GLN A 166 -8.41 10.37 -17.44
N GLU A 167 -8.82 9.53 -18.39
CA GLU A 167 -9.85 9.91 -19.36
C GLU A 167 -11.17 10.26 -18.68
N VAL A 168 -11.58 9.47 -17.69
CA VAL A 168 -12.83 9.70 -16.94
C VAL A 168 -12.70 10.94 -16.07
N LEU A 169 -11.59 11.12 -15.36
CA LEU A 169 -11.33 12.30 -14.54
C LEU A 169 -11.33 13.58 -15.38
N THR A 170 -10.69 13.56 -16.54
CA THR A 170 -10.67 14.72 -17.45
C THR A 170 -12.06 15.12 -17.93
N LYS A 171 -12.91 14.13 -18.28
CA LYS A 171 -14.31 14.37 -18.67
C LYS A 171 -15.15 14.99 -17.53
N ASN A 172 -14.75 14.76 -16.28
CA ASN A 172 -15.40 15.31 -15.09
C ASN A 172 -14.71 16.59 -14.54
N GLY A 173 -13.77 17.18 -15.30
CA GLY A 173 -13.16 18.46 -14.96
C GLY A 173 -12.01 18.39 -13.96
N PHE A 174 -11.50 17.18 -13.66
CA PHE A 174 -10.33 17.02 -12.81
C PHE A 174 -9.02 17.25 -13.56
N SER A 175 -8.00 17.61 -12.81
CA SER A 175 -6.64 17.81 -13.31
C SER A 175 -5.96 16.49 -13.71
N LYS A 176 -4.73 16.61 -14.20
CA LYS A 176 -3.88 15.44 -14.50
C LYS A 176 -3.57 14.67 -13.22
N ILE A 177 -3.62 13.35 -13.31
CA ILE A 177 -3.16 12.43 -12.26
C ILE A 177 -1.67 12.70 -11.97
N THR A 178 -1.33 12.79 -10.69
CA THR A 178 0.03 13.03 -10.19
C THR A 178 0.69 11.78 -9.60
N THR A 179 -0.01 10.65 -9.64
CA THR A 179 0.47 9.36 -9.12
C THR A 179 1.80 8.97 -9.75
N GLU A 180 2.80 8.69 -8.91
CA GLU A 180 4.07 8.10 -9.33
C GLU A 180 3.88 6.59 -9.54
N ILE A 181 4.40 6.05 -10.67
CA ILE A 181 4.43 4.60 -10.94
C ILE A 181 5.90 4.21 -11.10
N LEU A 182 6.46 3.58 -10.07
CA LEU A 182 7.89 3.31 -9.92
C LEU A 182 8.16 1.85 -9.57
N PRO A 183 9.34 1.30 -9.90
CA PRO A 183 9.72 -0.02 -9.40
C PRO A 183 9.77 0.00 -7.86
N ALA A 184 9.34 -1.10 -7.22
CA ALA A 184 9.33 -1.21 -5.77
C ALA A 184 10.76 -1.26 -5.21
N PRO A 185 11.21 -0.24 -4.47
CA PRO A 185 12.45 -0.30 -3.69
C PRO A 185 12.20 -1.07 -2.38
N GLN A 186 13.16 -0.98 -1.45
CA GLN A 186 12.99 -1.57 -0.11
C GLN A 186 11.77 -0.95 0.60
N PHE A 187 10.89 -1.83 1.09
CA PHE A 187 9.79 -1.48 2.00
C PHE A 187 10.31 -1.49 3.44
N TRP A 188 10.06 -0.42 4.17
CA TRP A 188 10.40 -0.27 5.58
C TRP A 188 9.09 -0.32 6.38
N PHE A 189 8.94 -1.33 7.23
CA PHE A 189 7.74 -1.43 8.08
C PHE A 189 7.64 -0.22 9.00
N ALA A 190 6.44 0.36 9.08
CA ALA A 190 6.13 1.32 10.12
C ALA A 190 6.04 0.63 11.49
N GLU A 191 6.07 1.41 12.53
CA GLU A 191 6.02 0.96 13.92
C GLU A 191 4.75 0.15 14.20
N GLU A 192 4.83 -0.78 15.16
CA GLU A 192 3.73 -1.72 15.46
C GLU A 192 2.41 -1.03 15.79
N TYR A 193 2.43 0.16 16.39
CA TYR A 193 1.22 0.90 16.71
C TYR A 193 0.48 1.43 15.47
N HIS A 194 1.14 1.53 14.31
CA HIS A 194 0.52 1.88 13.04
C HIS A 194 -0.14 0.68 12.35
N GLN A 195 0.37 -0.54 12.57
CA GLN A 195 -0.17 -1.74 11.93
C GLN A 195 -1.61 -1.99 12.38
N ARG A 196 -2.54 -2.11 11.42
CA ARG A 196 -3.97 -2.31 11.70
C ARG A 196 -4.55 -1.26 12.66
N TYR A 197 -4.10 0.00 12.52
CA TYR A 197 -4.47 1.08 13.44
C TYR A 197 -5.99 1.24 13.58
N LEU A 198 -6.76 1.25 12.49
CA LEU A 198 -8.21 1.41 12.53
C LEU A 198 -8.99 0.14 12.94
N GLU A 199 -8.33 -1.00 13.04
CA GLU A 199 -8.88 -2.19 13.70
C GLU A 199 -8.79 -2.06 15.22
N LYS A 200 -7.61 -1.62 15.71
CA LYS A 200 -7.35 -1.34 17.13
C LYS A 200 -8.10 -0.10 17.62
N ASN A 201 -8.33 0.89 16.75
CA ASN A 201 -8.98 2.16 17.02
C ASN A 201 -10.10 2.46 16.02
N PRO A 202 -11.30 1.83 16.13
CA PRO A 202 -12.36 1.93 15.12
C PRO A 202 -12.87 3.36 14.84
N ASN A 203 -12.74 4.27 15.81
CA ASN A 203 -13.10 5.69 15.70
C ASN A 203 -11.87 6.60 15.49
N GLY A 204 -10.72 6.00 15.14
CA GLY A 204 -9.49 6.74 14.86
C GLY A 204 -9.58 7.60 13.61
N TYR A 205 -8.53 8.40 13.39
CA TYR A 205 -8.44 9.29 12.24
C TYR A 205 -8.44 8.51 10.93
N ASP A 206 -9.31 8.90 10.01
CA ASP A 206 -9.45 8.33 8.67
C ASP A 206 -9.56 9.47 7.67
N CYS A 207 -8.42 9.87 7.11
CA CYS A 207 -8.33 10.96 6.15
C CYS A 207 -8.34 10.40 4.72
N HIS A 208 -9.51 10.43 4.07
CA HIS A 208 -9.59 10.15 2.64
C HIS A 208 -10.41 11.25 1.95
N SER A 209 -9.74 11.96 1.05
CA SER A 209 -10.38 12.86 0.10
C SER A 209 -10.48 12.15 -1.24
N THR A 210 -11.68 11.83 -1.68
CA THR A 210 -11.91 11.12 -2.94
C THR A 210 -12.44 12.07 -4.01
N THR A 211 -12.25 11.71 -5.29
CA THR A 211 -12.86 12.43 -6.41
C THR A 211 -14.37 12.19 -6.51
N GLY A 212 -14.88 11.10 -5.88
CA GLY A 212 -16.27 10.65 -6.05
C GLY A 212 -16.56 10.03 -7.42
N ILE A 213 -15.55 9.88 -8.28
CA ILE A 213 -15.68 9.34 -9.63
C ILE A 213 -15.35 7.84 -9.61
N ALA A 214 -16.27 7.03 -10.13
CA ALA A 214 -16.05 5.59 -10.25
C ALA A 214 -14.99 5.26 -11.33
N TYR A 215 -14.26 4.18 -11.13
CA TYR A 215 -13.38 3.62 -12.16
C TYR A 215 -14.22 3.05 -13.32
N PRO A 216 -13.83 3.24 -14.60
CA PRO A 216 -14.64 2.80 -15.74
C PRO A 216 -14.68 1.27 -15.85
N GLU A 217 -15.89 0.70 -16.02
CA GLU A 217 -16.08 -0.75 -16.16
C GLU A 217 -15.52 -1.31 -17.48
N THR A 218 -15.51 -0.49 -18.55
CA THR A 218 -15.09 -0.88 -19.91
C THR A 218 -13.59 -1.07 -20.11
N ALA A 219 -12.77 -0.84 -19.06
CA ALA A 219 -11.32 -1.04 -19.15
C ALA A 219 -10.91 -2.53 -19.24
N HIS A 220 -11.85 -3.48 -19.16
CA HIS A 220 -11.58 -4.92 -19.24
C HIS A 220 -11.39 -5.49 -20.64
N GLU A 221 -11.85 -4.82 -21.68
CA GLU A 221 -11.84 -5.40 -23.05
C GLU A 221 -10.51 -5.19 -23.81
N LYS A 222 -9.52 -4.56 -23.21
CA LYS A 222 -8.26 -4.20 -23.89
C LYS A 222 -6.99 -4.75 -23.23
N ILE A 223 -7.10 -5.65 -22.26
CA ILE A 223 -5.94 -6.27 -21.60
C ILE A 223 -5.84 -7.74 -21.97
#